data_487fda33d408f62124d6dca294330620
#
_entry.id   487fda33d408f62124d6dca294330620
#
_cell.length_a   1.000
_cell.length_b   1.000
_cell.length_c   1.000
_cell.angle_alpha   90.00
_cell.angle_beta   90.00
_cell.angle_gamma   90.00
#
_symmetry.space_group_name_H-M   'P 1'
#
loop_
_entity.id
_entity.type
_entity.pdbx_description
1 polymer ?
#
loop_
_entity_poly.entity_id
_entity_poly.type
_entity_poly.pdbx_seq_one_letter_code
_entity_poly.pdbx_strand_id
1 'polypeptide(L)'
;MAVASILPHLTVGPYEEALSPPEEIDALLNVAEEHPLPETDRVAHKVPMTDMQPIPVDQLEAAVRWIDRHIGDHHIYLFCNAGVGRSPSVAVAYLCCVRDQSFGEAVEHVARRKPNMSTLPNLIERIESIRARLNPA
;
A
#
# COMPACT_ATOMS: atom_id res chain seq x y z
N MET A 1 -15.08 9.41 -1.14
CA MET A 1 -15.10 8.02 -0.65
C MET A 1 -13.80 7.69 0.05
N ALA A 2 -13.88 7.07 1.22
CA ALA A 2 -12.70 6.70 1.99
C ALA A 2 -11.93 5.55 1.37
N VAL A 3 -12.62 4.64 0.71
CA VAL A 3 -12.05 3.42 0.10
C VAL A 3 -11.95 3.62 -1.42
N ALA A 4 -10.83 3.20 -2.00
CA ALA A 4 -10.61 3.33 -3.44
C ALA A 4 -9.96 2.08 -4.01
N SER A 5 -10.53 1.56 -5.10
CA SER A 5 -9.93 0.46 -5.85
C SER A 5 -8.85 1.03 -6.77
N ILE A 6 -7.61 0.70 -6.49
CA ILE A 6 -6.45 1.18 -7.28
C ILE A 6 -6.23 0.26 -8.50
N LEU A 7 -6.35 -1.03 -8.26
CA LEU A 7 -6.29 -2.08 -9.28
C LEU A 7 -7.45 -3.04 -9.00
N PRO A 8 -7.80 -3.93 -9.94
CA PRO A 8 -8.88 -4.88 -9.69
C PRO A 8 -8.73 -5.68 -8.40
N HIS A 9 -7.51 -5.97 -7.97
CA HIS A 9 -7.24 -6.75 -6.76
C HIS A 9 -6.48 -5.97 -5.70
N LEU A 10 -6.47 -4.64 -5.76
CA LEU A 10 -5.80 -3.81 -4.76
C LEU A 10 -6.67 -2.60 -4.42
N THR A 11 -7.17 -2.59 -3.20
CA THR A 11 -8.00 -1.52 -2.67
C THR A 11 -7.27 -0.84 -1.52
N VAL A 12 -7.39 0.48 -1.43
CA VAL A 12 -6.72 1.30 -0.42
C VAL A 12 -7.78 2.05 0.39
N GLY A 13 -7.59 2.16 1.70
CA GLY A 13 -8.53 2.90 2.53
C GLY A 13 -8.13 2.99 3.99
N PRO A 14 -9.06 3.43 4.85
CA PRO A 14 -8.79 3.63 6.27
C PRO A 14 -8.93 2.36 7.09
N TYR A 15 -8.40 2.41 8.30
CA TYR A 15 -8.45 1.31 9.25
C TYR A 15 -9.89 0.85 9.56
N GLU A 16 -10.82 1.80 9.67
CA GLU A 16 -12.21 1.48 10.03
C GLU A 16 -12.84 0.44 9.11
N GLU A 17 -12.57 0.54 7.81
CA GLU A 17 -13.14 -0.39 6.83
C GLU A 17 -12.51 -1.78 6.92
N ALA A 18 -11.31 -1.88 7.50
CA ALA A 18 -10.65 -3.17 7.68
C ALA A 18 -11.28 -4.00 8.80
N LEU A 19 -12.04 -3.37 9.69
CA LEU A 19 -12.69 -4.07 10.81
C LEU A 19 -13.88 -4.92 10.33
N SER A 20 -14.48 -4.54 9.21
CA SER A 20 -15.60 -5.28 8.63
C SER A 20 -15.54 -5.16 7.11
N PRO A 21 -14.51 -5.74 6.47
CA PRO A 21 -14.32 -5.57 5.04
C PRO A 21 -15.35 -6.35 4.23
N PRO A 22 -15.63 -5.90 2.99
CA PRO A 22 -16.50 -6.64 2.10
C PRO A 22 -16.01 -8.07 1.87
N GLU A 23 -16.93 -8.94 1.51
CA GLU A 23 -16.63 -10.37 1.33
C GLU A 23 -15.55 -10.62 0.26
N GLU A 24 -15.53 -9.82 -0.79
CA GLU A 24 -14.55 -9.97 -1.88
C GLU A 24 -13.11 -9.63 -1.45
N ILE A 25 -12.93 -8.90 -0.34
CA ILE A 25 -11.60 -8.65 0.22
C ILE A 25 -11.20 -9.89 1.04
N ASP A 26 -10.18 -10.59 0.61
CA ASP A 26 -9.72 -11.79 1.30
C ASP A 26 -8.30 -11.71 1.82
N ALA A 27 -7.64 -10.55 1.69
CA ALA A 27 -6.31 -10.32 2.24
C ALA A 27 -6.22 -8.90 2.80
N LEU A 28 -5.59 -8.73 3.94
CA LEU A 28 -5.45 -7.45 4.62
C LEU A 28 -3.98 -7.12 4.84
N LEU A 29 -3.56 -5.92 4.44
CA LEU A 29 -2.21 -5.44 4.71
C LEU A 29 -2.31 -4.14 5.51
N ASN A 30 -1.89 -4.19 6.76
CA ASN A 30 -1.89 -3.05 7.68
C ASN A 30 -0.51 -2.39 7.68
N VAL A 31 -0.45 -1.10 7.31
CA VAL A 31 0.80 -0.35 7.34
C VAL A 31 0.78 0.76 8.40
N ALA A 32 -0.18 0.74 9.31
CA ALA A 32 -0.27 1.69 10.41
C ALA A 32 0.33 1.08 11.68
N GLU A 33 1.43 1.64 12.17
CA GLU A 33 2.09 1.13 13.38
C GLU A 33 1.17 1.19 14.61
N GLU A 34 0.28 2.17 14.67
CA GLU A 34 -0.58 2.42 15.83
C GLU A 34 -1.79 1.49 15.93
N HIS A 35 -2.08 0.73 14.88
CA HIS A 35 -3.23 -0.19 14.88
C HIS A 35 -2.80 -1.65 14.82
N PRO A 36 -3.41 -2.51 15.62
CA PRO A 36 -3.15 -3.95 15.50
C PRO A 36 -3.84 -4.51 14.26
N LEU A 37 -3.47 -5.72 13.86
CA LEU A 37 -4.24 -6.43 12.84
C LEU A 37 -5.61 -6.76 13.41
N PRO A 38 -6.69 -6.57 12.62
CA PRO A 38 -8.01 -7.01 13.04
C PRO A 38 -8.05 -8.52 13.21
N GLU A 39 -8.91 -9.01 14.11
CA GLU A 39 -9.17 -10.44 14.20
C GLU A 39 -9.87 -10.87 12.91
N THR A 40 -9.32 -11.88 12.23
CA THR A 40 -9.82 -12.28 10.93
C THR A 40 -9.33 -13.68 10.57
N ASP A 41 -10.14 -14.40 9.78
CA ASP A 41 -9.73 -15.66 9.17
C ASP A 41 -9.04 -15.41 7.82
N ARG A 42 -9.05 -14.17 7.34
CA ARG A 42 -8.43 -13.81 6.06
C ARG A 42 -6.91 -13.78 6.20
N VAL A 43 -6.21 -13.90 5.08
CA VAL A 43 -4.77 -13.67 5.04
C VAL A 43 -4.52 -12.24 5.51
N ALA A 44 -3.62 -12.06 6.46
CA ALA A 44 -3.37 -10.73 7.01
C ALA A 44 -1.91 -10.57 7.39
N HIS A 45 -1.40 -9.36 7.22
CA HIS A 45 0.00 -9.04 7.52
C HIS A 45 0.12 -7.59 7.96
N LYS A 46 1.13 -7.31 8.76
CA LYS A 46 1.40 -5.95 9.23
C LYS A 46 2.84 -5.58 8.92
N VAL A 47 3.01 -4.42 8.27
CA VAL A 47 4.32 -3.79 8.07
C VAL A 47 4.22 -2.40 8.69
N PRO A 48 4.71 -2.20 9.92
CA PRO A 48 4.47 -0.95 10.64
C PRO A 48 5.21 0.23 10.02
N MET A 49 4.50 1.33 9.83
CA MET A 49 5.05 2.58 9.32
C MET A 49 4.54 3.73 10.18
N THR A 50 5.39 4.73 10.37
CA THR A 50 5.06 5.94 11.13
C THR A 50 4.46 6.97 10.18
N ASP A 51 3.29 7.52 10.53
CA ASP A 51 2.65 8.53 9.69
C ASP A 51 3.50 9.80 9.62
N MET A 52 3.40 10.51 8.49
CA MET A 52 4.05 11.79 8.22
C MET A 52 5.58 11.75 8.25
N GLN A 53 6.16 10.56 8.21
CA GLN A 53 7.62 10.35 8.20
C GLN A 53 8.02 9.57 6.95
N PRO A 54 9.31 9.69 6.52
CA PRO A 54 9.79 8.81 5.45
C PRO A 54 9.63 7.35 5.85
N ILE A 55 9.19 6.52 4.91
CA ILE A 55 9.08 5.08 5.17
C ILE A 55 10.47 4.46 5.06
N PRO A 56 10.94 3.73 6.07
CA PRO A 56 12.22 3.02 5.92
C PRO A 56 12.18 2.07 4.72
N VAL A 57 13.28 1.99 4.00
CA VAL A 57 13.35 1.20 2.77
C VAL A 57 12.95 -0.25 3.01
N ASP A 58 13.40 -0.85 4.11
CA ASP A 58 13.10 -2.25 4.40
C ASP A 58 11.61 -2.49 4.60
N GLN A 59 10.90 -1.59 5.28
CA GLN A 59 9.46 -1.72 5.47
C GLN A 59 8.72 -1.51 4.16
N LEU A 60 9.10 -0.51 3.38
CA LEU A 60 8.45 -0.26 2.10
C LEU A 60 8.65 -1.45 1.15
N GLU A 61 9.86 -1.97 1.09
CA GLU A 61 10.14 -3.15 0.28
C GLU A 61 9.34 -4.37 0.74
N ALA A 62 9.25 -4.58 2.07
CA ALA A 62 8.47 -5.69 2.61
C ALA A 62 7.00 -5.60 2.21
N ALA A 63 6.42 -4.41 2.26
CA ALA A 63 5.03 -4.20 1.86
C ALA A 63 4.84 -4.46 0.36
N VAL A 64 5.73 -3.93 -0.48
CA VAL A 64 5.65 -4.13 -1.94
C VAL A 64 5.76 -5.61 -2.28
N ARG A 65 6.71 -6.33 -1.67
CA ARG A 65 6.89 -7.76 -1.93
C ARG A 65 5.70 -8.58 -1.45
N TRP A 66 5.11 -8.22 -0.32
CA TRP A 66 3.94 -8.91 0.18
C TRP A 66 2.75 -8.77 -0.79
N ILE A 67 2.54 -7.54 -1.30
CA ILE A 67 1.49 -7.30 -2.30
C ILE A 67 1.76 -8.14 -3.54
N ASP A 68 3.00 -8.11 -4.03
CA ASP A 68 3.36 -8.85 -5.24
C ASP A 68 3.10 -10.36 -5.09
N ARG A 69 3.39 -10.93 -3.93
CA ARG A 69 3.17 -12.35 -3.68
C ARG A 69 1.70 -12.74 -3.62
N HIS A 70 0.82 -11.83 -3.22
CA HIS A 70 -0.58 -12.16 -2.93
C HIS A 70 -1.58 -11.64 -3.96
N ILE A 71 -1.23 -10.61 -4.72
CA ILE A 71 -2.21 -9.93 -5.60
C ILE A 71 -2.72 -10.83 -6.73
N GLY A 72 -1.97 -11.89 -7.08
CA GLY A 72 -2.37 -12.79 -8.17
C GLY A 72 -3.57 -13.64 -7.83
N ASP A 73 -3.77 -13.99 -6.56
CA ASP A 73 -4.83 -14.89 -6.11
C ASP A 73 -5.65 -14.35 -4.93
N HIS A 74 -5.42 -13.10 -4.52
CA HIS A 74 -6.18 -12.46 -3.45
C HIS A 74 -6.57 -11.04 -3.85
N HIS A 75 -7.69 -10.57 -3.29
CA HIS A 75 -8.06 -9.16 -3.38
C HIS A 75 -7.61 -8.49 -2.08
N ILE A 76 -6.58 -7.68 -2.18
CA ILE A 76 -5.90 -7.07 -1.03
C ILE A 76 -6.56 -5.76 -0.63
N TYR A 77 -6.82 -5.60 0.67
CA TYR A 77 -7.15 -4.31 1.25
C TYR A 77 -5.92 -3.78 1.98
N LEU A 78 -5.31 -2.74 1.43
CA LEU A 78 -4.13 -2.06 1.96
C LEU A 78 -4.60 -0.84 2.74
N PHE A 79 -4.31 -0.77 4.03
CA PHE A 79 -4.86 0.29 4.86
C PHE A 79 -3.85 0.85 5.86
N CYS A 80 -4.10 2.09 6.23
CA CYS A 80 -3.44 2.76 7.34
C CYS A 80 -4.53 3.38 8.20
N ASN A 81 -4.25 4.44 8.97
CA ASN A 81 -5.30 5.04 9.80
C ASN A 81 -6.38 5.72 8.96
N ALA A 82 -6.03 6.79 8.26
CA ALA A 82 -6.99 7.57 7.46
C ALA A 82 -7.07 7.13 5.99
N GLY A 83 -6.11 6.33 5.52
CA GLY A 83 -6.06 5.93 4.14
C GLY A 83 -5.56 7.03 3.19
N VAL A 84 -4.88 8.05 3.70
CA VAL A 84 -4.51 9.24 2.93
C VAL A 84 -3.03 9.29 2.59
N GLY A 85 -2.15 8.83 3.49
CA GLY A 85 -0.69 8.97 3.31
C GLY A 85 0.04 7.64 3.13
N ARG A 86 0.11 6.84 4.19
CA ARG A 86 0.93 5.62 4.20
C ARG A 86 0.44 4.59 3.18
N SER A 87 -0.83 4.24 3.19
CA SER A 87 -1.34 3.24 2.25
C SER A 87 -1.28 3.70 0.80
N PRO A 88 -1.64 4.95 0.45
CA PRO A 88 -1.43 5.41 -0.92
C PRO A 88 0.04 5.42 -1.32
N SER A 89 0.96 5.76 -0.41
CA SER A 89 2.40 5.74 -0.70
C SER A 89 2.88 4.33 -1.05
N VAL A 90 2.40 3.33 -0.31
CA VAL A 90 2.73 1.93 -0.62
C VAL A 90 2.17 1.52 -1.98
N ALA A 91 0.95 1.95 -2.31
CA ALA A 91 0.35 1.66 -3.61
C ALA A 91 1.18 2.29 -4.74
N VAL A 92 1.65 3.54 -4.57
CA VAL A 92 2.53 4.19 -5.54
C VAL A 92 3.81 3.37 -5.71
N ALA A 93 4.42 2.96 -4.60
CA ALA A 93 5.65 2.16 -4.64
C ALA A 93 5.45 0.83 -5.37
N TYR A 94 4.33 0.16 -5.12
CA TYR A 94 4.00 -1.08 -5.81
C TYR A 94 3.88 -0.87 -7.32
N LEU A 95 3.17 0.18 -7.74
CA LEU A 95 3.01 0.47 -9.16
C LEU A 95 4.35 0.78 -9.83
N CYS A 96 5.23 1.48 -9.14
CA CYS A 96 6.57 1.78 -9.68
C CYS A 96 7.46 0.54 -9.75
N CYS A 97 7.51 -0.23 -8.68
CA CYS A 97 8.49 -1.32 -8.53
C CYS A 97 8.07 -2.58 -9.26
N VAL A 98 6.77 -2.87 -9.33
CA VAL A 98 6.26 -4.12 -9.90
C VAL A 98 5.58 -3.89 -11.24
N ARG A 99 4.83 -2.81 -11.40
CA ARG A 99 4.10 -2.52 -12.63
C ARG A 99 4.86 -1.59 -13.57
N ASP A 100 6.08 -1.24 -13.21
CA ASP A 100 7.01 -0.47 -14.07
C ASP A 100 6.48 0.92 -14.46
N GLN A 101 5.65 1.53 -13.62
CA GLN A 101 5.18 2.89 -13.86
C GLN A 101 6.23 3.89 -13.36
N SER A 102 6.31 5.04 -14.02
CA SER A 102 7.11 6.14 -13.49
C SER A 102 6.45 6.67 -12.22
N PHE A 103 7.22 7.41 -11.41
CA PHE A 103 6.66 7.99 -10.19
C PHE A 103 5.45 8.87 -10.49
N GLY A 104 5.57 9.75 -11.51
CA GLY A 104 4.46 10.62 -11.88
C GLY A 104 3.22 9.85 -12.33
N GLU A 105 3.42 8.81 -13.15
CA GLU A 105 2.31 7.96 -13.60
C GLU A 105 1.64 7.27 -12.43
N ALA A 106 2.44 6.73 -11.50
CA ALA A 106 1.91 6.01 -10.35
C ALA A 106 1.13 6.94 -9.42
N VAL A 107 1.66 8.13 -9.13
CA VAL A 107 0.95 9.12 -8.31
C VAL A 107 -0.37 9.51 -8.97
N GLU A 108 -0.36 9.78 -10.27
CA GLU A 108 -1.58 10.13 -10.99
C GLU A 108 -2.59 8.99 -10.96
N HIS A 109 -2.12 7.76 -11.15
CA HIS A 109 -2.98 6.58 -11.11
C HIS A 109 -3.73 6.48 -9.77
N VAL A 110 -3.01 6.63 -8.67
CA VAL A 110 -3.62 6.57 -7.34
C VAL A 110 -4.51 7.79 -7.09
N ALA A 111 -4.05 8.98 -7.45
CA ALA A 111 -4.80 10.22 -7.20
C ALA A 111 -6.13 10.27 -7.95
N ARG A 112 -6.22 9.67 -9.13
CA ARG A 112 -7.49 9.61 -9.87
C ARG A 112 -8.54 8.83 -9.12
N ARG A 113 -8.13 7.84 -8.35
CA ARG A 113 -9.04 6.98 -7.59
C ARG A 113 -9.23 7.47 -6.16
N LYS A 114 -8.24 8.18 -5.63
CA LYS A 114 -8.25 8.70 -4.28
C LYS A 114 -7.69 10.13 -4.27
N PRO A 115 -8.51 11.11 -4.66
CA PRO A 115 -8.02 12.50 -4.85
C PRO A 115 -7.45 13.16 -3.61
N ASN A 116 -7.82 12.69 -2.41
CA ASN A 116 -7.30 13.25 -1.16
C ASN A 116 -5.99 12.60 -0.71
N MET A 117 -5.39 11.76 -1.56
CA MET A 117 -4.14 11.10 -1.20
C MET A 117 -2.97 12.08 -1.15
N SER A 118 -1.97 11.75 -0.34
CA SER A 118 -0.69 12.43 -0.35
C SER A 118 0.42 11.38 -0.25
N THR A 119 1.62 11.74 -0.71
CA THR A 119 2.78 10.86 -0.57
C THR A 119 3.57 11.27 0.67
N LEU A 120 4.17 10.29 1.33
CA LEU A 120 5.03 10.57 2.47
C LEU A 120 6.37 11.17 2.01
N PRO A 121 7.09 11.86 2.91
CA PRO A 121 8.36 12.49 2.54
C PRO A 121 9.36 11.48 1.98
N ASN A 122 10.15 11.90 1.01
CA ASN A 122 11.26 11.13 0.42
C ASN A 122 10.81 9.84 -0.28
N LEU A 123 9.55 9.75 -0.67
CA LEU A 123 9.02 8.52 -1.27
C LEU A 123 9.76 8.13 -2.55
N ILE A 124 10.07 9.11 -3.40
CA ILE A 124 10.75 8.82 -4.67
C ILE A 124 12.12 8.18 -4.46
N GLU A 125 12.89 8.67 -3.49
CA GLU A 125 14.22 8.11 -3.16
C GLU A 125 14.10 6.71 -2.61
N ARG A 126 13.08 6.46 -1.80
CA ARG A 126 12.83 5.12 -1.24
C ARG A 126 12.47 4.12 -2.35
N ILE A 127 11.65 4.55 -3.30
CA ILE A 127 11.26 3.73 -4.45
C ILE A 127 12.47 3.41 -5.31
N GLU A 128 13.32 4.38 -5.58
CA GLU A 128 14.54 4.18 -6.37
C GLU A 128 15.47 3.17 -5.69
N SER A 129 15.59 3.24 -4.36
CA SER A 129 16.38 2.27 -3.60
C SER A 129 15.84 0.85 -3.75
N ILE A 130 14.51 0.70 -3.73
CA ILE A 130 13.88 -0.61 -3.90
C ILE A 130 14.09 -1.12 -5.32
N ARG A 131 13.91 -0.26 -6.32
CA ARG A 131 14.13 -0.64 -7.73
C ARG A 131 15.55 -1.17 -7.93
N ALA A 132 16.54 -0.52 -7.31
CA ALA A 132 17.92 -0.95 -7.42
C ALA A 132 18.13 -2.34 -6.79
N ARG A 133 17.41 -2.66 -5.71
CA ARG A 133 17.48 -3.97 -5.07
C ARG A 133 16.77 -5.06 -5.88
N LEU A 134 15.65 -4.72 -6.53
CA LEU A 134 14.87 -5.67 -7.32
C LEU A 134 15.51 -5.94 -8.68
N ASN A 135 16.19 -4.96 -9.23
CA ASN A 135 16.82 -5.05 -10.56
C ASN A 135 18.28 -4.61 -10.48
N PRO A 136 19.14 -5.40 -9.82
CA PRO A 136 20.58 -5.10 -9.75
C PRO A 136 21.20 -5.40 -11.10
N ALA A 137 21.30 -4.39 -11.95
CA ALA A 137 21.88 -4.57 -13.28
C ALA A 137 23.39 -4.62 -13.22
#